data_739d70b2065e66fb0d0a5580765731b4
#
_entry.id   739d70b2065e66fb0d0a5580765731b4
#
_cell.length_a   1.000
_cell.length_b   1.000
_cell.length_c   1.000
_cell.angle_alpha   90.00
_cell.angle_beta   90.00
_cell.angle_gamma   90.00
#
_symmetry.space_group_name_H-M   'P 1'
#
loop_
_entity.id
_entity.type
_entity.pdbx_description
1 polymer ?
#
loop_
_entity_poly.entity_id
_entity_poly.type
_entity_poly.pdbx_seq_one_letter_code
_entity_poly.pdbx_strand_id
1 'polypeptide(L)'
;VLTLLALLVGAIAWRIVDLQVMDQGFLKGQGDARSVRHIPIPAHRGLITDRNGEPLAVSTPVTTLWGNPKELQAARARWPELAKALGQDAATLSERLQSQASREFIYLVRGLTPEQGQDILDLKIPGVYAQEEFRRFYPAGEVAAHVVGFTDIDDRGREGMELAYDEWLAGVPGKRQV
;
A
#
# COMPACT_ATOMS: atom_id res chain seq x y z
N VAL A 1 61.35 -8.22 13.82
CA VAL A 1 60.17 -7.50 14.36
C VAL A 1 59.69 -6.39 13.41
N LEU A 2 60.58 -5.49 12.97
CA LEU A 2 60.20 -4.38 12.06
C LEU A 2 59.69 -4.85 10.70
N THR A 3 60.29 -5.89 10.13
CA THR A 3 59.83 -6.50 8.86
C THR A 3 58.47 -7.13 8.95
N LEU A 4 58.19 -7.81 10.06
CA LEU A 4 56.87 -8.41 10.30
C LEU A 4 55.79 -7.35 10.47
N LEU A 5 56.11 -6.27 11.17
CA LEU A 5 55.19 -5.11 11.34
C LEU A 5 54.88 -4.44 10.01
N ALA A 6 55.91 -4.25 9.14
CA ALA A 6 55.73 -3.65 7.81
C ALA A 6 54.84 -4.52 6.90
N LEU A 7 54.99 -5.84 6.94
CA LEU A 7 54.17 -6.78 6.20
C LEU A 7 52.71 -6.75 6.68
N LEU A 8 52.50 -6.63 7.98
CA LEU A 8 51.16 -6.58 8.56
C LEU A 8 50.44 -5.27 8.19
N VAL A 9 51.14 -4.14 8.24
CA VAL A 9 50.63 -2.84 7.78
C VAL A 9 50.32 -2.86 6.30
N GLY A 10 51.19 -3.45 5.48
CA GLY A 10 50.94 -3.62 4.05
C GLY A 10 49.69 -4.47 3.74
N ALA A 11 49.51 -5.57 4.46
CA ALA A 11 48.34 -6.42 4.30
C ALA A 11 47.01 -5.69 4.70
N ILE A 12 47.05 -4.91 5.77
CA ILE A 12 45.88 -4.10 6.19
C ILE A 12 45.59 -3.03 5.16
N ALA A 13 46.58 -2.30 4.68
CA ALA A 13 46.42 -1.27 3.67
C ALA A 13 45.84 -1.85 2.37
N TRP A 14 46.36 -3.00 1.93
CA TRP A 14 45.81 -3.72 0.78
C TRP A 14 44.36 -4.09 0.99
N ARG A 15 43.99 -4.60 2.16
CA ARG A 15 42.61 -4.99 2.47
C ARG A 15 41.67 -3.81 2.52
N ILE A 16 42.13 -2.64 2.97
CA ILE A 16 41.35 -1.42 2.95
C ILE A 16 41.04 -0.98 1.51
N VAL A 17 42.02 -1.01 0.64
CA VAL A 17 41.87 -0.67 -0.79
C VAL A 17 40.92 -1.65 -1.48
N ASP A 18 41.07 -2.94 -1.25
CA ASP A 18 40.23 -4.00 -1.78
C ASP A 18 38.76 -3.78 -1.41
N LEU A 19 38.46 -3.56 -0.14
CA LEU A 19 37.10 -3.33 0.36
C LEU A 19 36.51 -1.99 -0.07
N GLN A 20 37.31 -0.93 -0.18
CA GLN A 20 36.81 0.41 -0.49
C GLN A 20 36.70 0.69 -1.99
N VAL A 21 37.49 0.04 -2.83
CA VAL A 21 37.56 0.32 -4.27
C VAL A 21 37.00 -0.84 -5.09
N MET A 22 37.40 -2.08 -4.81
CA MET A 22 37.02 -3.23 -5.63
C MET A 22 35.65 -3.79 -5.24
N ASP A 23 35.34 -3.90 -3.95
CA ASP A 23 34.09 -4.49 -3.45
C ASP A 23 33.01 -3.44 -3.08
N GLN A 24 33.26 -2.17 -3.37
CA GLN A 24 32.34 -1.07 -3.01
C GLN A 24 30.92 -1.29 -3.55
N GLY A 25 30.79 -1.76 -4.80
CA GLY A 25 29.49 -2.03 -5.42
C GLY A 25 28.72 -3.16 -4.73
N PHE A 26 29.43 -4.23 -4.37
CA PHE A 26 28.83 -5.36 -3.67
C PHE A 26 28.42 -5.00 -2.23
N LEU A 27 29.27 -4.29 -1.50
CA LEU A 27 29.00 -3.90 -0.12
C LEU A 27 27.87 -2.85 -0.03
N LYS A 28 27.81 -1.90 -0.96
CA LYS A 28 26.68 -0.97 -1.08
C LYS A 28 25.38 -1.71 -1.40
N GLY A 29 25.40 -2.61 -2.37
CA GLY A 29 24.22 -3.42 -2.71
C GLY A 29 23.69 -4.26 -1.53
N GLN A 30 24.59 -4.82 -0.71
CA GLN A 30 24.21 -5.53 0.52
C GLN A 30 23.69 -4.59 1.63
N GLY A 31 24.25 -3.40 1.75
CA GLY A 31 23.79 -2.36 2.66
C GLY A 31 22.40 -1.86 2.28
N ASP A 32 22.21 -1.53 1.00
CA ASP A 32 20.95 -1.05 0.45
C ASP A 32 19.85 -2.12 0.56
N ALA A 33 20.16 -3.38 0.32
CA ALA A 33 19.21 -4.49 0.48
C ALA A 33 18.69 -4.67 1.91
N ARG A 34 19.41 -4.18 2.92
CA ARG A 34 19.02 -4.27 4.34
C ARG A 34 18.36 -3.01 4.87
N SER A 35 18.69 -1.84 4.31
CA SER A 35 18.24 -0.54 4.82
C SER A 35 17.23 0.15 3.91
N VAL A 36 17.27 -0.10 2.60
CA VAL A 36 16.35 0.51 1.65
C VAL A 36 15.09 -0.34 1.50
N ARG A 37 13.96 0.20 1.94
CA ARG A 37 12.66 -0.38 1.67
C ARG A 37 12.04 0.28 0.44
N HIS A 38 11.64 -0.54 -0.51
CA HIS A 38 10.87 -0.09 -1.66
C HIS A 38 9.38 -0.19 -1.33
N ILE A 39 8.74 0.95 -1.19
CA ILE A 39 7.29 1.02 -1.04
C ILE A 39 6.70 1.19 -2.44
N PRO A 40 5.85 0.27 -2.91
CA PRO A 40 5.16 0.45 -4.19
C PRO A 40 4.19 1.63 -4.08
N ILE A 41 4.23 2.52 -5.06
CA ILE A 41 3.23 3.57 -5.23
C ILE A 41 2.24 3.02 -6.25
N PRO A 42 0.95 2.80 -5.89
CA PRO A 42 -0.04 2.30 -6.82
C PRO A 42 -0.18 3.28 -8.01
N ALA A 43 -0.27 2.73 -9.21
CA ALA A 43 -0.55 3.52 -10.38
C ALA A 43 -2.05 3.86 -10.43
N HIS A 44 -2.36 5.01 -10.96
CA HIS A 44 -3.72 5.38 -11.33
C HIS A 44 -4.19 4.54 -12.52
N ARG A 45 -5.33 3.88 -12.41
CA ARG A 45 -5.96 3.24 -13.55
C ARG A 45 -6.40 4.30 -14.57
N GLY A 46 -6.05 4.09 -15.83
CA GLY A 46 -6.28 5.02 -16.92
C GLY A 46 -7.77 5.36 -17.12
N LEU A 47 -8.04 6.57 -17.58
CA LEU A 47 -9.38 7.07 -17.90
C LEU A 47 -9.90 6.39 -19.17
N ILE A 48 -11.18 6.02 -19.20
CA ILE A 48 -11.89 5.64 -20.43
C ILE A 48 -12.86 6.77 -20.77
N THR A 49 -12.76 7.30 -21.97
CA THR A 49 -13.62 8.37 -22.48
C THR A 49 -14.34 7.96 -23.76
N ASP A 50 -15.41 8.67 -24.06
CA ASP A 50 -16.02 8.61 -25.36
C ASP A 50 -15.21 9.42 -26.41
N ARG A 51 -15.70 9.48 -27.66
CA ARG A 51 -15.08 10.24 -28.76
C ARG A 51 -15.03 11.75 -28.54
N ASN A 52 -15.85 12.27 -27.64
CA ASN A 52 -15.95 13.70 -27.32
C ASN A 52 -15.12 14.06 -26.08
N GLY A 53 -14.49 13.07 -25.44
CA GLY A 53 -13.72 13.25 -24.21
C GLY A 53 -14.56 13.12 -22.92
N GLU A 54 -15.85 12.78 -23.03
CA GLU A 54 -16.69 12.57 -21.86
C GLU A 54 -16.28 11.29 -21.12
N PRO A 55 -16.12 11.33 -19.78
CA PRO A 55 -15.63 10.21 -19.02
C PRO A 55 -16.67 9.08 -18.94
N LEU A 56 -16.30 7.88 -19.35
CA LEU A 56 -17.06 6.64 -19.20
C LEU A 56 -16.62 5.82 -17.99
N ALA A 57 -15.33 5.88 -17.65
CA ALA A 57 -14.78 5.28 -16.44
C ALA A 57 -13.63 6.14 -15.88
N VAL A 58 -13.70 6.48 -14.59
CA VAL A 58 -12.70 7.28 -13.87
C VAL A 58 -12.29 6.58 -12.58
N SER A 59 -11.03 6.75 -12.18
CA SER A 59 -10.57 6.31 -10.86
C SER A 59 -10.62 7.47 -9.89
N THR A 60 -11.40 7.34 -8.82
CA THR A 60 -11.56 8.33 -7.77
C THR A 60 -10.78 7.91 -6.52
N PRO A 61 -10.08 8.82 -5.83
CA PRO A 61 -9.40 8.49 -4.60
C PRO A 61 -10.42 8.14 -3.51
N VAL A 62 -10.12 7.06 -2.78
CA VAL A 62 -10.88 6.59 -1.64
C VAL A 62 -9.93 6.26 -0.50
N THR A 63 -10.44 6.28 0.72
CA THR A 63 -9.69 5.92 1.90
C THR A 63 -10.09 4.52 2.35
N THR A 64 -9.08 3.67 2.53
CA THR A 64 -9.22 2.37 3.15
C THR A 64 -8.63 2.43 4.54
N LEU A 65 -9.41 2.09 5.55
CA LEU A 65 -8.94 1.98 6.92
C LEU A 65 -8.55 0.53 7.21
N TRP A 66 -7.36 0.38 7.76
CA TRP A 66 -6.86 -0.89 8.22
C TRP A 66 -6.40 -0.79 9.68
N GLY A 67 -6.38 -1.91 10.34
CA GLY A 67 -5.99 -1.98 11.73
C GLY A 67 -4.86 -2.97 11.97
N ASN A 68 -4.02 -2.66 12.96
CA ASN A 68 -3.10 -3.62 13.55
C ASN A 68 -3.78 -4.26 14.78
N PRO A 69 -4.25 -5.51 14.70
CA PRO A 69 -4.96 -6.14 15.81
C PRO A 69 -4.16 -6.18 17.11
N LYS A 70 -2.83 -6.33 17.05
CA LYS A 70 -1.96 -6.32 18.24
C LYS A 70 -2.03 -4.99 18.99
N GLU A 71 -1.99 -3.88 18.27
CA GLU A 71 -2.10 -2.53 18.85
C GLU A 71 -3.53 -2.23 19.29
N LEU A 72 -4.52 -2.65 18.53
CA LEU A 72 -5.94 -2.49 18.85
C LEU A 72 -6.32 -3.22 20.16
N GLN A 73 -5.63 -4.31 20.54
CA GLN A 73 -5.87 -4.96 21.83
C GLN A 73 -5.62 -4.01 23.01
N ALA A 74 -4.64 -3.11 22.93
CA ALA A 74 -4.38 -2.10 23.97
C ALA A 74 -5.52 -1.08 24.07
N ALA A 75 -6.26 -0.84 23.00
CA ALA A 75 -7.38 0.08 22.91
C ALA A 75 -8.75 -0.60 22.99
N ARG A 76 -8.85 -1.80 23.57
CA ARG A 76 -10.07 -2.63 23.58
C ARG A 76 -11.31 -1.91 24.12
N ALA A 77 -11.15 -1.04 25.12
CA ALA A 77 -12.24 -0.24 25.67
C ALA A 77 -12.88 0.73 24.66
N ARG A 78 -12.17 1.06 23.58
CA ARG A 78 -12.64 1.97 22.53
C ARG A 78 -13.20 1.25 21.29
N TRP A 79 -13.24 -0.09 21.27
CA TRP A 79 -13.79 -0.84 20.15
C TRP A 79 -15.27 -0.52 19.84
N PRO A 80 -16.16 -0.30 20.83
CA PRO A 80 -17.51 0.13 20.55
C PRO A 80 -17.60 1.49 19.84
N GLU A 81 -16.72 2.42 20.19
CA GLU A 81 -16.59 3.72 19.54
C GLU A 81 -16.14 3.56 18.09
N LEU A 82 -15.12 2.72 17.87
CA LEU A 82 -14.63 2.38 16.54
C LEU A 82 -15.73 1.72 15.68
N ALA A 83 -16.44 0.74 16.24
CA ALA A 83 -17.54 0.07 15.56
C ALA A 83 -18.62 1.03 15.09
N LYS A 84 -19.00 1.96 15.97
CA LYS A 84 -19.99 3.02 15.65
C LYS A 84 -19.47 3.91 14.51
N ALA A 85 -18.21 4.33 14.55
CA ALA A 85 -17.63 5.17 13.50
C ALA A 85 -17.52 4.43 12.16
N LEU A 86 -17.25 3.13 12.18
CA LEU A 86 -17.22 2.26 11.00
C LEU A 86 -18.60 1.85 10.48
N GLY A 87 -19.68 2.19 11.19
CA GLY A 87 -21.03 1.72 10.85
C GLY A 87 -21.21 0.20 11.00
N GLN A 88 -20.42 -0.46 11.86
CA GLN A 88 -20.42 -1.90 12.08
C GLN A 88 -21.00 -2.22 13.47
N ASP A 89 -21.51 -3.44 13.61
CA ASP A 89 -21.90 -3.96 14.92
C ASP A 89 -20.70 -4.19 15.82
N ALA A 90 -20.78 -3.73 17.09
CA ALA A 90 -19.68 -3.77 18.04
C ALA A 90 -19.28 -5.22 18.41
N ALA A 91 -20.24 -6.14 18.49
CA ALA A 91 -19.98 -7.54 18.78
C ALA A 91 -19.21 -8.21 17.63
N THR A 92 -19.69 -8.00 16.39
CA THR A 92 -19.06 -8.50 15.17
C THR A 92 -17.62 -7.99 15.00
N LEU A 93 -17.40 -6.71 15.22
CA LEU A 93 -16.06 -6.14 15.17
C LEU A 93 -15.15 -6.75 16.25
N SER A 94 -15.66 -6.87 17.48
CA SER A 94 -14.91 -7.45 18.60
C SER A 94 -14.50 -8.89 18.33
N GLU A 95 -15.41 -9.72 17.83
CA GLU A 95 -15.13 -11.11 17.48
C GLU A 95 -14.06 -11.21 16.38
N ARG A 96 -14.17 -10.39 15.34
CA ARG A 96 -13.19 -10.32 14.24
C ARG A 96 -11.81 -9.88 14.72
N LEU A 97 -11.72 -8.88 15.60
CA LEU A 97 -10.46 -8.41 16.17
C LEU A 97 -9.83 -9.44 17.10
N GLN A 98 -10.65 -10.22 17.84
CA GLN A 98 -10.16 -11.28 18.72
C GLN A 98 -9.68 -12.49 17.93
N SER A 99 -10.43 -12.95 16.94
CA SER A 99 -10.05 -14.09 16.12
C SER A 99 -8.80 -13.85 15.30
N GLN A 100 -8.47 -12.60 15.03
CA GLN A 100 -7.30 -12.20 14.24
C GLN A 100 -6.22 -11.48 15.06
N ALA A 101 -6.23 -11.62 16.38
CA ALA A 101 -5.34 -10.92 17.31
C ALA A 101 -3.83 -11.14 17.05
N SER A 102 -3.45 -12.24 16.42
CA SER A 102 -2.06 -12.54 16.05
C SER A 102 -1.58 -11.86 14.79
N ARG A 103 -2.49 -11.32 13.99
CA ARG A 103 -2.15 -10.62 12.74
C ARG A 103 -1.64 -9.20 13.03
N GLU A 104 -0.92 -8.64 12.08
CA GLU A 104 -0.43 -7.25 12.11
C GLU A 104 -1.24 -6.34 11.20
N PHE A 105 -2.07 -6.91 10.33
CA PHE A 105 -2.86 -6.19 9.36
C PHE A 105 -4.22 -6.84 9.15
N ILE A 106 -5.28 -6.03 9.25
CA ILE A 106 -6.64 -6.37 8.83
C ILE A 106 -7.30 -5.15 8.19
N TYR A 107 -8.07 -5.35 7.15
CA TYR A 107 -8.95 -4.28 6.64
C TYR A 107 -10.09 -4.05 7.64
N LEU A 108 -10.33 -2.82 8.05
CA LEU A 108 -11.50 -2.43 8.84
C LEU A 108 -12.67 -2.07 7.94
N VAL A 109 -12.43 -1.17 7.00
CA VAL A 109 -13.41 -0.77 5.98
C VAL A 109 -12.65 -0.25 4.74
N ARG A 110 -13.20 -0.51 3.56
CA ARG A 110 -12.63 -0.04 2.28
C ARG A 110 -13.61 0.88 1.55
N GLY A 111 -13.06 1.82 0.78
CA GLY A 111 -13.85 2.65 -0.13
C GLY A 111 -14.61 3.80 0.53
N LEU A 112 -14.13 4.31 1.66
CA LEU A 112 -14.63 5.53 2.27
C LEU A 112 -14.26 6.76 1.43
N THR A 113 -15.03 7.82 1.54
CA THR A 113 -14.55 9.12 1.06
C THR A 113 -13.36 9.59 1.92
N PRO A 114 -12.45 10.42 1.37
CA PRO A 114 -11.34 10.96 2.17
C PRO A 114 -11.78 11.65 3.46
N GLU A 115 -12.91 12.36 3.42
CA GLU A 115 -13.51 13.05 4.59
C GLU A 115 -13.94 12.04 5.65
N GLN A 116 -14.70 11.01 5.28
CA GLN A 116 -15.13 9.95 6.20
C GLN A 116 -13.93 9.21 6.82
N GLY A 117 -12.90 8.97 6.02
CA GLY A 117 -11.65 8.36 6.51
C GLY A 117 -10.97 9.23 7.55
N GLN A 118 -10.91 10.55 7.31
CA GLN A 118 -10.30 11.51 8.21
C GLN A 118 -11.08 11.62 9.53
N ASP A 119 -12.40 11.67 9.49
CA ASP A 119 -13.26 11.72 10.68
C ASP A 119 -12.99 10.55 11.65
N ILE A 120 -12.74 9.35 11.08
CA ILE A 120 -12.43 8.17 11.88
C ILE A 120 -10.99 8.23 12.44
N LEU A 121 -10.03 8.74 11.65
CA LEU A 121 -8.66 8.93 12.10
C LEU A 121 -8.55 9.97 13.23
N ASP A 122 -9.39 11.00 13.19
CA ASP A 122 -9.43 12.05 14.22
C ASP A 122 -9.88 11.53 15.58
N LEU A 123 -10.49 10.36 15.63
CA LEU A 123 -10.72 9.65 16.90
C LEU A 123 -9.40 9.21 17.57
N LYS A 124 -8.28 9.16 16.83
CA LYS A 124 -6.95 8.79 17.33
C LYS A 124 -6.95 7.48 18.13
N ILE A 125 -7.60 6.46 17.59
CA ILE A 125 -7.62 5.12 18.18
C ILE A 125 -6.30 4.43 17.82
N PRO A 126 -5.48 4.02 18.80
CA PRO A 126 -4.23 3.31 18.51
C PRO A 126 -4.46 2.05 17.69
N GLY A 127 -3.62 1.84 16.68
CA GLY A 127 -3.70 0.68 15.81
C GLY A 127 -4.69 0.84 14.63
N VAL A 128 -5.27 2.02 14.42
CA VAL A 128 -6.08 2.35 13.23
C VAL A 128 -5.25 3.23 12.31
N TYR A 129 -5.19 2.85 11.04
CA TYR A 129 -4.39 3.53 10.03
C TYR A 129 -5.21 3.68 8.74
N ALA A 130 -4.83 4.66 7.92
CA ALA A 130 -5.41 4.88 6.60
C ALA A 130 -4.41 4.56 5.50
N GLN A 131 -4.96 4.10 4.38
CA GLN A 131 -4.26 3.93 3.12
C GLN A 131 -5.12 4.54 2.02
N GLU A 132 -4.51 5.33 1.16
CA GLU A 132 -5.18 5.80 -0.06
C GLU A 132 -5.25 4.66 -1.06
N GLU A 133 -6.44 4.44 -1.59
CA GLU A 133 -6.73 3.53 -2.68
C GLU A 133 -7.52 4.29 -3.76
N PHE A 134 -7.72 3.64 -4.90
CA PHE A 134 -8.57 4.18 -5.95
C PHE A 134 -9.75 3.24 -6.16
N ARG A 135 -10.90 3.83 -6.45
CA ARG A 135 -12.11 3.08 -6.81
C ARG A 135 -12.60 3.54 -8.16
N ARG A 136 -12.93 2.57 -8.99
CA ARG A 136 -13.48 2.82 -10.31
C ARG A 136 -14.90 3.33 -10.20
N PHE A 137 -15.18 4.42 -10.89
CA PHE A 137 -16.49 5.04 -10.99
C PHE A 137 -16.90 5.15 -12.47
N TYR A 138 -18.16 4.87 -12.77
CA TYR A 138 -18.72 4.82 -14.11
C TYR A 138 -19.83 5.86 -14.25
N PRO A 139 -19.53 7.11 -14.71
CA PRO A 139 -20.51 8.18 -14.80
C PRO A 139 -21.71 7.87 -15.68
N ALA A 140 -21.49 7.14 -16.78
CA ALA A 140 -22.54 6.73 -17.72
C ALA A 140 -23.44 5.60 -17.19
N GLY A 141 -23.13 5.01 -16.02
CA GLY A 141 -23.93 3.97 -15.39
C GLY A 141 -24.28 2.81 -16.33
N GLU A 142 -25.54 2.40 -16.31
CA GLU A 142 -26.02 1.23 -17.05
C GLU A 142 -25.92 1.38 -18.58
N VAL A 143 -25.98 2.62 -19.08
CA VAL A 143 -25.96 2.88 -20.55
C VAL A 143 -24.69 2.37 -21.22
N ALA A 144 -23.55 2.50 -20.57
CA ALA A 144 -22.27 2.06 -21.11
C ALA A 144 -21.76 0.75 -20.50
N ALA A 145 -22.47 0.18 -19.53
CA ALA A 145 -22.01 -0.96 -18.74
C ALA A 145 -21.55 -2.16 -19.56
N HIS A 146 -22.28 -2.56 -20.58
CA HIS A 146 -21.93 -3.71 -21.43
C HIS A 146 -20.70 -3.49 -22.32
N VAL A 147 -20.39 -2.24 -22.65
CA VAL A 147 -19.23 -1.90 -23.47
C VAL A 147 -18.01 -1.66 -22.58
N VAL A 148 -18.17 -0.82 -21.56
CA VAL A 148 -17.08 -0.44 -20.64
C VAL A 148 -16.71 -1.61 -19.74
N GLY A 149 -17.69 -2.36 -19.26
CA GLY A 149 -17.49 -3.42 -18.27
C GLY A 149 -17.29 -2.86 -16.85
N PHE A 150 -16.63 -3.64 -16.01
CA PHE A 150 -16.35 -3.26 -14.64
C PHE A 150 -15.04 -3.86 -14.13
N THR A 151 -14.54 -3.29 -13.02
CA THR A 151 -13.40 -3.81 -12.28
C THR A 151 -13.84 -4.48 -10.97
N ASP A 152 -12.99 -5.33 -10.43
CA ASP A 152 -13.16 -5.84 -9.07
C ASP A 152 -12.68 -4.82 -8.02
N ILE A 153 -12.74 -5.24 -6.74
CA ILE A 153 -12.34 -4.40 -5.61
C ILE A 153 -10.83 -4.06 -5.60
N ASP A 154 -10.03 -4.83 -6.33
CA ASP A 154 -8.59 -4.63 -6.48
C ASP A 154 -8.24 -3.93 -7.80
N ASP A 155 -9.23 -3.26 -8.41
CA ASP A 155 -9.13 -2.45 -9.63
C ASP A 155 -8.69 -3.22 -10.88
N ARG A 156 -8.94 -4.55 -10.92
CA ARG A 156 -8.67 -5.41 -12.08
C ARG A 156 -9.90 -5.50 -12.97
N GLY A 157 -9.71 -5.34 -14.28
CA GLY A 157 -10.78 -5.48 -15.26
C GLY A 157 -11.38 -6.88 -15.26
N ARG A 158 -12.72 -6.97 -15.25
CA ARG A 158 -13.46 -8.25 -15.24
C ARG A 158 -14.28 -8.47 -16.48
N GLU A 159 -14.76 -7.41 -17.11
CA GLU A 159 -15.56 -7.47 -18.33
C GLU A 159 -15.29 -6.25 -19.22
N GLY A 160 -15.76 -6.31 -20.47
CA GLY A 160 -15.77 -5.22 -21.44
C GLY A 160 -14.39 -4.65 -21.77
N MET A 161 -14.34 -3.34 -21.99
CA MET A 161 -13.10 -2.61 -22.26
C MET A 161 -12.15 -2.63 -21.07
N GLU A 162 -12.69 -2.66 -19.85
CA GLU A 162 -11.87 -2.77 -18.62
C GLU A 162 -11.03 -4.05 -18.63
N LEU A 163 -11.58 -5.18 -19.07
CA LEU A 163 -10.84 -6.43 -19.21
C LEU A 163 -9.94 -6.43 -20.43
N ALA A 164 -10.48 -6.00 -21.59
CA ALA A 164 -9.76 -6.06 -22.86
C ALA A 164 -8.48 -5.20 -22.85
N TYR A 165 -8.47 -4.10 -22.12
CA TYR A 165 -7.36 -3.17 -22.02
C TYR A 165 -6.76 -3.10 -20.61
N ASP A 166 -6.94 -4.16 -19.81
CA ASP A 166 -6.53 -4.15 -18.38
C ASP A 166 -5.05 -3.80 -18.19
N GLU A 167 -4.15 -4.41 -18.97
CA GLU A 167 -2.71 -4.13 -18.90
C GLU A 167 -2.35 -2.65 -19.18
N TRP A 168 -3.08 -2.01 -20.11
CA TRP A 168 -2.85 -0.61 -20.44
C TRP A 168 -3.46 0.33 -19.40
N LEU A 169 -4.66 -0.02 -18.97
CA LEU A 169 -5.40 0.79 -17.98
C LEU A 169 -4.77 0.72 -16.58
N ALA A 170 -4.25 -0.44 -16.19
CA ALA A 170 -3.66 -0.63 -14.85
C ALA A 170 -2.44 0.26 -14.57
N GLY A 171 -1.75 0.74 -15.64
CA GLY A 171 -0.56 1.55 -15.51
C GLY A 171 0.64 0.79 -14.91
N VAL A 172 1.73 1.50 -14.68
CA VAL A 172 2.95 0.92 -14.10
C VAL A 172 3.16 1.48 -12.70
N PRO A 173 3.14 0.63 -11.65
CA PRO A 173 3.38 1.08 -10.28
C PRO A 173 4.76 1.71 -10.12
N GLY A 174 4.80 2.85 -9.47
CA GLY A 174 6.05 3.49 -9.07
C GLY A 174 6.69 2.79 -7.87
N LYS A 175 7.96 3.14 -7.57
CA LYS A 175 8.67 2.68 -6.37
C LYS A 175 9.23 3.89 -5.65
N ARG A 176 8.93 4.02 -4.37
CA ARG A 176 9.55 5.00 -3.47
C ARG A 176 10.54 4.29 -2.57
N GLN A 177 11.74 4.82 -2.50
CA GLN A 177 12.74 4.39 -1.53
C GLN A 177 12.52 5.13 -0.22
N VAL A 178 12.51 4.41 0.89
CA VAL A 178 12.37 4.93 2.25
C VAL A 178 13.42 4.30 3.15
#